data_a14101acd82284b194b8e79c675b5493
#
_entry.id   a14101acd82284b194b8e79c675b5493
#
_cell.length_a   1.000
_cell.length_b   1.000
_cell.length_c   1.000
_cell.angle_alpha   90.00
_cell.angle_beta   90.00
_cell.angle_gamma   90.00
#
_symmetry.space_group_name_H-M   'P 1'
#
loop_
_entity.id
_entity.type
_entity.pdbx_description
1 polymer ?
#
loop_
_entity_poly.entity_id
_entity_poly.type
_entity_poly.pdbx_seq_one_letter_code
_entity_poly.pdbx_strand_id
1 'polypeptide(L)'
;SEMCIRDRNVICKEEDIETLQNIIFEETTTIGIRYSIMERTILPRETRTLPTPWGEVLAKVCTLNGKEQLYPEYESVAQLSREKEIPFAEIYRYIVLANKDKE
;
A
#
# COMPACT_ATOMS: atom_id res chain seq x y z
N SER A 1 7.28 17.71 -30.60
CA SER A 1 7.97 16.50 -31.00
C SER A 1 7.45 15.29 -30.25
N GLU A 2 7.74 14.14 -30.75
CA GLU A 2 7.29 12.89 -30.20
C GLU A 2 7.81 12.67 -28.78
N MET A 3 8.88 13.31 -28.43
CA MET A 3 9.47 13.17 -27.10
C MET A 3 8.57 13.73 -26.01
N CYS A 4 7.68 14.62 -26.37
CA CYS A 4 6.76 15.23 -25.40
C CYS A 4 5.60 14.30 -25.02
N ILE A 5 5.45 13.19 -25.70
CA ILE A 5 4.35 12.28 -25.44
C ILE A 5 4.54 11.47 -24.17
N ARG A 6 5.77 11.35 -23.71
CA ARG A 6 6.06 10.59 -22.51
C ARG A 6 5.99 11.45 -21.28
N ASP A 7 4.88 11.33 -20.57
CA ASP A 7 4.74 11.98 -19.28
C ASP A 7 5.39 11.14 -18.20
N ARG A 8 6.09 11.80 -17.32
CA ARG A 8 6.65 11.14 -16.14
C ARG A 8 6.05 11.79 -14.91
N ASN A 9 5.51 10.97 -14.03
CA ASN A 9 4.93 11.44 -12.79
C ASN A 9 5.81 11.00 -11.62
N VAL A 10 6.19 11.97 -10.80
CA VAL A 10 6.98 11.72 -9.61
C VAL A 10 6.21 12.25 -8.42
N ILE A 11 6.09 11.43 -7.39
CA ILE A 11 5.43 11.81 -6.15
C ILE A 11 6.50 12.00 -5.09
N CYS A 12 6.51 13.17 -4.47
CA CYS A 12 7.48 13.47 -3.43
C CYS A 12 6.89 14.41 -2.39
N LYS A 13 7.64 14.61 -1.32
CA LYS A 13 7.26 15.60 -0.31
C LYS A 13 7.46 17.00 -0.86
N GLU A 14 6.65 17.94 -0.38
CA GLU A 14 6.76 19.32 -0.83
C GLU A 14 8.16 19.87 -0.65
N GLU A 15 8.82 19.54 0.44
CA GLU A 15 10.17 20.01 0.73
C GLU A 15 11.23 19.48 -0.25
N ASP A 16 10.93 18.41 -0.99
CA ASP A 16 11.86 17.80 -1.93
C ASP A 16 11.65 18.25 -3.37
N ILE A 17 10.67 19.12 -3.63
CA ILE A 17 10.32 19.52 -5.00
C ILE A 17 11.50 20.19 -5.68
N GLU A 18 12.14 21.15 -5.02
CA GLU A 18 13.25 21.88 -5.62
C GLU A 18 14.43 20.97 -5.95
N THR A 19 14.74 20.05 -5.04
CA THR A 19 15.83 19.10 -5.26
C THR A 19 15.54 18.21 -6.45
N LEU A 20 14.32 17.68 -6.54
CA LEU A 20 13.93 16.81 -7.63
C LEU A 20 13.88 17.55 -8.96
N GLN A 21 13.42 18.81 -8.97
CA GLN A 21 13.40 19.60 -10.18
C GLN A 21 14.81 19.81 -10.70
N ASN A 22 15.76 20.10 -9.82
CA ASN A 22 17.14 20.29 -10.23
C ASN A 22 17.73 19.02 -10.83
N ILE A 23 17.44 17.86 -10.23
CA ILE A 23 17.90 16.57 -10.76
C ILE A 23 17.32 16.33 -12.15
N ILE A 24 16.03 16.58 -12.33
CA ILE A 24 15.38 16.37 -13.62
C ILE A 24 15.97 17.28 -14.69
N PHE A 25 16.20 18.56 -14.38
CA PHE A 25 16.80 19.50 -15.34
C PHE A 25 18.23 19.13 -15.70
N GLU A 26 19.00 18.61 -14.74
CA GLU A 26 20.39 18.22 -15.01
C GLU A 26 20.50 16.92 -15.80
N GLU A 27 19.60 15.97 -15.55
CA GLU A 27 19.71 14.62 -16.10
C GLU A 27 18.89 14.40 -17.38
N THR A 28 18.04 15.37 -17.74
CA THR A 28 17.17 15.21 -18.91
C THR A 28 17.19 16.46 -19.77
N THR A 29 16.54 16.36 -20.92
CA THR A 29 16.40 17.50 -21.82
C THR A 29 15.12 18.29 -21.57
N THR A 30 14.47 18.04 -20.44
CA THR A 30 13.24 18.72 -20.07
C THR A 30 13.51 20.20 -19.82
N ILE A 31 12.68 21.05 -20.41
CA ILE A 31 12.79 22.50 -20.21
C ILE A 31 11.66 23.07 -19.38
N GLY A 32 10.74 22.24 -18.97
CA GLY A 32 9.65 22.68 -18.10
C GLY A 32 9.14 21.55 -17.22
N ILE A 33 8.75 21.92 -16.01
CA ILE A 33 8.19 21.00 -15.05
C ILE A 33 6.89 21.59 -14.52
N ARG A 34 5.85 20.78 -14.48
CA ARG A 34 4.60 21.14 -13.84
C ARG A 34 4.43 20.32 -12.58
N TYR A 35 4.05 20.97 -11.51
CA TYR A 35 3.75 20.24 -10.30
C TYR A 35 2.50 20.79 -9.62
N SER A 36 1.90 19.99 -8.75
CA SER A 36 0.78 20.41 -7.94
C SER A 36 0.92 19.80 -6.56
N ILE A 37 0.38 20.51 -5.58
CA ILE A 37 0.35 20.02 -4.21
C ILE A 37 -1.04 19.43 -3.98
N MET A 38 -1.07 18.16 -3.57
CA MET A 38 -2.30 17.47 -3.32
C MET A 38 -2.38 17.02 -1.88
N GLU A 39 -3.54 17.24 -1.29
CA GLU A 39 -3.81 16.72 0.04
C GLU A 39 -4.28 15.28 -0.06
N ARG A 40 -3.84 14.49 0.88
CA ARG A 40 -4.21 13.09 0.93
C ARG A 40 -4.80 12.77 2.29
N THR A 41 -6.02 12.26 2.27
CA THR A 41 -6.68 11.79 3.48
C THR A 41 -6.40 10.31 3.66
N ILE A 42 -5.82 9.97 4.80
CA ILE A 42 -5.50 8.58 5.12
C ILE A 42 -6.36 8.18 6.31
N LEU A 43 -7.10 7.09 6.17
CA LEU A 43 -7.87 6.55 7.27
C LEU A 43 -6.95 6.03 8.36
N PRO A 44 -7.27 6.25 9.64
CA PRO A 44 -6.50 5.67 10.72
C PRO A 44 -6.44 4.16 10.57
N ARG A 45 -5.26 3.60 10.79
CA ARG A 45 -5.04 2.16 10.69
C ARG A 45 -4.31 1.66 11.92
N GLU A 46 -4.64 0.46 12.33
CA GLU A 46 -3.89 -0.22 13.36
C GLU A 46 -3.45 -1.58 12.84
N THR A 47 -2.40 -2.12 13.44
CA THR A 47 -1.95 -3.47 13.14
C THR A 47 -2.54 -4.40 14.18
N ARG A 48 -3.13 -5.47 13.74
CA ARG A 48 -3.76 -6.45 14.63
C ARG A 48 -3.26 -7.84 14.29
N THR A 49 -3.04 -8.66 15.30
CA THR A 49 -2.68 -10.05 15.13
C THR A 49 -3.95 -10.89 15.06
N LEU A 50 -4.06 -11.70 14.02
CA LEU A 50 -5.22 -12.58 13.82
C LEU A 50 -4.84 -14.04 14.01
N PRO A 51 -5.61 -14.81 14.78
CA PRO A 51 -5.36 -16.24 14.90
C PRO A 51 -5.89 -17.00 13.70
N THR A 52 -5.16 -18.02 13.28
CA THR A 52 -5.64 -18.98 12.29
C THR A 52 -5.31 -20.39 12.79
N PRO A 53 -5.90 -21.42 12.20
CA PRO A 53 -5.58 -22.79 12.61
C PRO A 53 -4.11 -23.16 12.42
N TRP A 54 -3.38 -22.41 11.60
CA TRP A 54 -1.98 -22.69 11.28
C TRP A 54 -1.00 -21.79 12.03
N GLY A 55 -1.48 -20.72 12.64
CA GLY A 55 -0.65 -19.76 13.35
C GLY A 55 -1.25 -18.36 13.27
N GLU A 56 -0.48 -17.38 13.73
CA GLU A 56 -0.95 -16.00 13.75
C GLU A 56 -0.46 -15.23 12.53
N VAL A 57 -1.30 -14.32 12.03
CA VAL A 57 -0.94 -13.44 10.93
C VAL A 57 -1.22 -12.01 11.33
N LEU A 58 -0.50 -11.07 10.71
CA LEU A 58 -0.71 -9.65 10.91
C LEU A 58 -1.69 -9.10 9.89
N ALA A 59 -2.51 -8.16 10.30
CA ALA A 59 -3.46 -7.50 9.43
C ALA A 59 -3.54 -6.03 9.78
N LYS A 60 -3.85 -5.21 8.78
CA LYS A 60 -4.18 -3.81 8.98
C LYS A 60 -5.68 -3.68 9.13
N VAL A 61 -6.12 -2.89 10.09
CA VAL A 61 -7.53 -2.66 10.35
C VAL A 61 -7.82 -1.18 10.19
N CYS A 62 -8.78 -0.87 9.34
CA CYS A 62 -9.28 0.50 9.14
C CYS A 62 -10.73 0.54 9.59
N THR A 63 -11.12 1.64 10.23
CA THR A 63 -12.51 1.82 10.65
C THR A 63 -13.12 2.97 9.84
N LEU A 64 -14.24 2.71 9.20
CA LEU A 64 -14.98 3.69 8.43
C LEU A 64 -16.46 3.57 8.76
N ASN A 65 -17.05 4.67 9.22
CA ASN A 65 -18.47 4.71 9.58
C ASN A 65 -18.86 3.63 10.58
N GLY A 66 -17.98 3.36 11.55
CA GLY A 66 -18.21 2.36 12.57
C GLY A 66 -17.98 0.92 12.14
N LYS A 67 -17.57 0.71 10.90
CA LYS A 67 -17.28 -0.63 10.39
C LYS A 67 -15.78 -0.82 10.22
N GLU A 68 -15.30 -1.96 10.69
CA GLU A 68 -13.90 -2.32 10.53
C GLU A 68 -13.68 -3.03 9.22
N GLN A 69 -12.64 -2.60 8.49
CA GLN A 69 -12.18 -3.26 7.27
C GLN A 69 -10.83 -3.87 7.57
N LEU A 70 -10.67 -5.12 7.25
CA LEU A 70 -9.50 -5.91 7.62
C LEU A 70 -8.72 -6.30 6.38
N TYR A 71 -7.42 -6.00 6.40
CA TYR A 71 -6.53 -6.26 5.26
C TYR A 71 -5.35 -7.09 5.75
N PRO A 72 -5.36 -8.42 5.55
CA PRO A 72 -4.23 -9.26 5.93
C PRO A 72 -2.96 -8.80 5.23
N GLU A 73 -1.85 -8.75 5.97
CA GLU A 73 -0.57 -8.38 5.38
C GLU A 73 -0.04 -9.54 4.53
N TYR A 74 0.29 -9.25 3.27
CA TYR A 74 0.74 -10.25 2.33
C TYR A 74 1.93 -11.05 2.87
N GLU A 75 2.96 -10.35 3.34
CA GLU A 75 4.17 -11.01 3.81
C GLU A 75 3.91 -11.92 5.01
N SER A 76 3.00 -11.53 5.89
CA SER A 76 2.66 -12.34 7.04
C SER A 76 1.98 -13.64 6.62
N VAL A 77 1.03 -13.54 5.69
CA VAL A 77 0.34 -14.73 5.16
C VAL A 77 1.31 -15.59 4.37
N ALA A 78 2.15 -14.97 3.55
CA ALA A 78 3.12 -15.70 2.73
C ALA A 78 4.11 -16.46 3.61
N GLN A 79 4.58 -15.85 4.69
CA GLN A 79 5.49 -16.50 5.61
C GLN A 79 4.84 -17.73 6.26
N LEU A 80 3.61 -17.58 6.73
CA LEU A 80 2.89 -18.69 7.34
C LEU A 80 2.65 -19.81 6.33
N SER A 81 2.31 -19.44 5.10
CA SER A 81 2.13 -20.39 4.01
C SER A 81 3.38 -21.23 3.80
N ARG A 82 4.55 -20.59 3.76
CA ARG A 82 5.81 -21.30 3.58
C ARG A 82 6.15 -22.19 4.77
N GLU A 83 5.98 -21.68 5.98
CA GLU A 83 6.33 -22.41 7.19
C GLU A 83 5.46 -23.66 7.41
N LYS A 84 4.19 -23.55 7.11
CA LYS A 84 3.23 -24.63 7.37
C LYS A 84 2.88 -25.43 6.13
N GLU A 85 3.43 -25.07 4.98
CA GLU A 85 3.16 -25.72 3.70
C GLU A 85 1.67 -25.76 3.38
N ILE A 86 0.99 -24.64 3.64
CA ILE A 86 -0.43 -24.46 3.34
C ILE A 86 -0.54 -23.44 2.21
N PRO A 87 -1.37 -23.67 1.19
CA PRO A 87 -1.52 -22.72 0.10
C PRO A 87 -1.92 -21.34 0.61
N PHE A 88 -1.30 -20.30 0.08
CA PHE A 88 -1.59 -18.92 0.46
C PHE A 88 -3.08 -18.62 0.38
N ALA A 89 -3.72 -19.02 -0.72
CA ALA A 89 -5.13 -18.75 -0.94
C ALA A 89 -6.02 -19.37 0.15
N GLU A 90 -5.63 -20.51 0.67
CA GLU A 90 -6.40 -21.17 1.73
C GLU A 90 -6.34 -20.39 3.03
N ILE A 91 -5.15 -19.92 3.40
CA ILE A 91 -4.99 -19.10 4.60
C ILE A 91 -5.74 -17.79 4.46
N TYR A 92 -5.58 -17.12 3.30
CA TYR A 92 -6.23 -15.85 3.05
C TYR A 92 -7.75 -15.97 3.11
N ARG A 93 -8.28 -17.02 2.48
CA ARG A 93 -9.72 -17.28 2.50
C ARG A 93 -10.24 -17.51 3.91
N TYR A 94 -9.50 -18.25 4.72
CA TYR A 94 -9.88 -18.46 6.10
C TYR A 94 -10.02 -17.14 6.85
N ILE A 95 -9.04 -16.27 6.70
CA ILE A 95 -9.03 -14.97 7.39
C ILE A 95 -10.23 -14.13 6.96
N VAL A 96 -10.51 -14.07 5.67
CA VAL A 96 -11.61 -13.28 5.14
C VAL A 96 -12.94 -13.79 5.66
N LEU A 97 -13.15 -15.12 5.62
CA LEU A 97 -14.40 -15.71 6.09
C LEU A 97 -14.58 -15.59 7.60
N ALA A 98 -13.51 -15.78 8.37
CA ALA A 98 -13.59 -15.72 9.82
C ALA A 98 -13.92 -14.32 10.33
N ASN A 99 -13.60 -13.29 9.57
CA ASN A 99 -13.80 -11.90 9.96
C ASN A 99 -14.97 -11.23 9.25
N LYS A 100 -15.65 -11.95 8.39
CA LYS A 100 -16.78 -11.43 7.63
C LYS A 100 -17.95 -11.01 8.51
N ASP A 101 -18.18 -11.73 9.59
CA ASP A 101 -19.32 -11.52 10.48
C ASP A 101 -19.09 -10.44 11.53
N LYS A 102 -17.94 -9.78 11.51
CA LYS A 102 -17.62 -8.72 12.46
C LYS A 102 -17.97 -7.33 11.97
N GLU A 103 -18.65 -7.26 10.85
CA GLU A 103 -19.12 -6.01 10.29
C GLU A 103 -20.34 -5.47 11.03
#